data_29a23fd5b179c08b5a43b7ff19423ead
#
_entry.id   29a23fd5b179c08b5a43b7ff19423ead
#
_cell.length_a   1.000
_cell.length_b   1.000
_cell.length_c   1.000
_cell.angle_alpha   90.00
_cell.angle_beta   90.00
_cell.angle_gamma   90.00
#
_symmetry.space_group_name_H-M   'P 1'
#
loop_
_entity.id
_entity.type
_entity.pdbx_description
1 polymer ?
#
loop_
_entity_poly.entity_id
_entity_poly.type
_entity_poly.pdbx_seq_one_letter_code
_entity_poly.pdbx_strand_id
1 'polypeptide(L)'
;MGYDRSDDASVYKLSDELALVQTVDFFPPIADDPYTFGAIAAANALSDVYAMGGEPKLALNVMAVPEDMPKEAVHAILRGGYEKAYEAGAIITGGHSIDVKEPKYGMAVTGFVHPDKLLTNSGAQSGDVLIYTKPVGIGVLTAGIKGGLVDEETRTFAEGLMMTLNKYARDIMVKYRVHACTDVTGFGMMGHLLEMAQGSEAEVHVDLSGIAFVPQALELARLGVLPAGVYRNRHFAERWVEAGETELAVQDLLYDPQTSGGLMMAVHPEDAPALLEELRQDDRVLAPQLVGRVSPYQGDKRIYLH
;
A
#
# COMPACT_ATOMS: atom_id res chain seq x y z
N MET A 1 5.58 9.49 17.69
CA MET A 1 5.41 8.14 17.09
C MET A 1 5.79 8.26 15.63
N GLY A 2 6.40 7.26 15.07
CA GLY A 2 6.67 7.16 13.63
C GLY A 2 8.04 6.54 13.32
N TYR A 3 9.11 7.25 13.57
CA TYR A 3 10.44 6.87 13.08
C TYR A 3 11.02 5.57 13.72
N ASP A 4 10.82 5.37 15.02
CA ASP A 4 11.46 4.27 15.76
C ASP A 4 10.84 2.88 15.48
N ARG A 5 9.66 2.83 14.84
CA ARG A 5 8.89 1.60 14.59
C ARG A 5 8.49 1.40 13.14
N SER A 6 9.01 2.21 12.21
CA SER A 6 8.66 2.19 10.78
C SER A 6 7.16 2.34 10.51
N ASP A 7 6.45 3.15 11.33
CA ASP A 7 5.04 3.44 11.09
C ASP A 7 4.87 4.22 9.78
N ASP A 8 3.75 4.04 9.08
CA ASP A 8 3.49 4.60 7.75
C ASP A 8 3.48 6.14 7.75
N ALA A 9 3.11 6.77 8.86
CA ALA A 9 3.10 8.23 8.98
C ALA A 9 3.57 8.73 10.36
N SER A 10 3.97 10.01 10.40
CA SER A 10 4.27 10.70 11.66
C SER A 10 2.98 11.04 12.40
N VAL A 11 2.97 10.89 13.73
CA VAL A 11 1.83 11.23 14.57
C VAL A 11 2.19 12.26 15.63
N TYR A 12 1.37 13.29 15.74
CA TYR A 12 1.48 14.31 16.80
C TYR A 12 0.16 14.46 17.54
N LYS A 13 0.14 14.11 18.84
CA LYS A 13 -1.05 14.25 19.68
C LYS A 13 -1.30 15.73 19.99
N LEU A 14 -2.45 16.25 19.56
CA LEU A 14 -2.88 17.63 19.80
C LEU A 14 -3.68 17.77 21.10
N SER A 15 -4.52 16.77 21.40
CA SER A 15 -5.34 16.67 22.61
C SER A 15 -5.63 15.22 22.95
N ASP A 16 -6.44 14.96 23.98
CA ASP A 16 -6.87 13.59 24.30
C ASP A 16 -7.87 13.02 23.29
N GLU A 17 -8.48 13.87 22.46
CA GLU A 17 -9.47 13.48 21.45
C GLU A 17 -8.94 13.58 20.01
N LEU A 18 -7.77 14.22 19.79
CA LEU A 18 -7.28 14.52 18.46
C LEU A 18 -5.77 14.31 18.33
N ALA A 19 -5.38 13.51 17.35
CA ALA A 19 -4.00 13.40 16.87
C ALA A 19 -3.92 13.78 15.38
N LEU A 20 -2.83 14.42 15.01
CA LEU A 20 -2.46 14.72 13.63
C LEU A 20 -1.63 13.56 13.09
N VAL A 21 -1.96 13.12 11.88
CA VAL A 21 -1.21 12.13 11.08
C VAL A 21 -0.66 12.86 9.87
N GLN A 22 0.64 12.76 9.60
CA GLN A 22 1.29 13.47 8.50
C GLN A 22 2.27 12.58 7.77
N THR A 23 2.14 12.57 6.44
CA THR A 23 3.01 11.83 5.52
C THR A 23 3.39 12.64 4.30
N VAL A 24 4.36 12.17 3.52
CA VAL A 24 4.72 12.71 2.21
C VAL A 24 5.21 11.58 1.31
N ASP A 25 4.54 11.44 0.17
CA ASP A 25 4.92 10.49 -0.87
C ASP A 25 4.92 11.14 -2.24
N PHE A 26 5.96 10.88 -3.03
CA PHE A 26 6.07 11.32 -4.42
C PHE A 26 7.03 10.42 -5.19
N PHE A 27 6.76 10.17 -6.46
CA PHE A 27 7.54 9.26 -7.29
C PHE A 27 7.47 9.63 -8.78
N PRO A 28 8.36 9.06 -9.63
CA PRO A 28 8.32 9.28 -11.07
C PRO A 28 7.09 8.62 -11.72
N PRO A 29 6.73 8.99 -12.98
CA PRO A 29 5.57 8.43 -13.65
C PRO A 29 5.54 6.91 -13.70
N ILE A 30 4.41 6.35 -13.29
CA ILE A 30 4.10 4.92 -13.31
C ILE A 30 3.11 4.56 -14.42
N ALA A 31 2.40 5.55 -14.96
CA ALA A 31 1.49 5.45 -16.09
C ALA A 31 1.88 6.48 -17.16
N ASP A 32 1.58 6.18 -18.43
CA ASP A 32 1.88 7.08 -19.57
C ASP A 32 0.93 8.26 -19.66
N ASP A 33 -0.35 8.06 -19.29
CA ASP A 33 -1.33 9.14 -19.23
C ASP A 33 -1.08 10.04 -18.02
N PRO A 34 -0.85 11.36 -18.21
CA PRO A 34 -0.55 12.29 -17.13
C PRO A 34 -1.64 12.39 -16.07
N TYR A 35 -2.93 12.30 -16.45
CA TYR A 35 -4.04 12.33 -15.50
C TYR A 35 -4.03 11.08 -14.62
N THR A 36 -3.89 9.92 -15.23
CA THR A 36 -3.80 8.62 -14.53
C THR A 36 -2.61 8.61 -13.56
N PHE A 37 -1.44 9.08 -14.00
CA PHE A 37 -0.28 9.23 -13.10
C PHE A 37 -0.59 10.12 -11.91
N GLY A 38 -1.21 11.28 -12.13
CA GLY A 38 -1.59 12.20 -11.06
C GLY A 38 -2.56 11.58 -10.06
N ALA A 39 -3.55 10.83 -10.54
CA ALA A 39 -4.53 10.13 -9.72
C ALA A 39 -3.90 9.01 -8.89
N ILE A 40 -2.99 8.21 -9.48
CA ILE A 40 -2.25 7.15 -8.77
C ILE A 40 -1.36 7.74 -7.69
N ALA A 41 -0.61 8.79 -8.00
CA ALA A 41 0.28 9.44 -7.04
C ALA A 41 -0.47 10.00 -5.83
N ALA A 42 -1.64 10.58 -6.04
CA ALA A 42 -2.50 11.05 -4.96
C ALA A 42 -3.09 9.88 -4.14
N ALA A 43 -3.57 8.82 -4.80
CA ALA A 43 -4.10 7.64 -4.11
C ALA A 43 -3.05 7.00 -3.20
N ASN A 44 -1.80 6.90 -3.66
CA ASN A 44 -0.68 6.40 -2.87
C ASN A 44 -0.36 7.32 -1.68
N ALA A 45 -0.20 8.62 -1.91
CA ALA A 45 0.15 9.57 -0.85
C ALA A 45 -0.92 9.71 0.25
N LEU A 46 -2.19 9.43 -0.07
CA LEU A 46 -3.30 9.43 0.90
C LEU A 46 -3.34 8.15 1.75
N SER A 47 -2.70 7.08 1.29
CA SER A 47 -2.85 5.73 1.80
C SER A 47 -2.29 5.55 3.21
N ASP A 48 -1.13 6.12 3.52
CA ASP A 48 -0.51 6.08 4.85
C ASP A 48 -1.47 6.57 5.96
N VAL A 49 -2.23 7.64 5.64
CA VAL A 49 -3.21 8.16 6.61
C VAL A 49 -4.32 7.15 6.87
N TYR A 50 -4.75 6.42 5.84
CA TYR A 50 -5.75 5.37 5.99
C TYR A 50 -5.22 4.17 6.76
N ALA A 51 -3.96 3.76 6.51
CA ALA A 51 -3.29 2.69 7.25
C ALA A 51 -3.24 2.99 8.75
N MET A 52 -2.99 4.24 9.11
CA MET A 52 -3.00 4.72 10.51
C MET A 52 -4.43 4.90 11.09
N GLY A 53 -5.49 4.47 10.40
CA GLY A 53 -6.89 4.63 10.82
C GLY A 53 -7.43 6.06 10.69
N GLY A 54 -6.63 6.97 10.15
CA GLY A 54 -6.92 8.41 10.07
C GLY A 54 -7.80 8.80 8.87
N GLU A 55 -8.24 10.04 8.87
CA GLU A 55 -8.95 10.68 7.77
C GLU A 55 -8.10 11.80 7.17
N PRO A 56 -7.69 11.73 5.89
CA PRO A 56 -7.05 12.84 5.20
C PRO A 56 -7.95 14.09 5.21
N LYS A 57 -7.38 15.25 5.50
CA LYS A 57 -8.13 16.53 5.52
C LYS A 57 -7.47 17.60 4.68
N LEU A 58 -6.13 17.66 4.66
CA LEU A 58 -5.37 18.64 3.91
C LEU A 58 -4.29 17.95 3.09
N ALA A 59 -4.04 18.46 1.89
CA ALA A 59 -2.94 18.02 1.06
C ALA A 59 -2.20 19.22 0.43
N LEU A 60 -0.90 19.07 0.28
CA LEU A 60 -0.03 19.98 -0.47
C LEU A 60 0.57 19.20 -1.64
N ASN A 61 0.48 19.73 -2.85
CA ASN A 61 1.14 19.15 -4.01
C ASN A 61 2.67 19.26 -3.87
N VAL A 62 3.37 18.16 -4.12
CA VAL A 62 4.82 18.10 -4.28
C VAL A 62 5.08 17.75 -5.75
N MET A 63 5.57 18.72 -6.53
CA MET A 63 5.75 18.55 -7.97
C MET A 63 7.18 18.93 -8.37
N ALA A 64 7.81 18.06 -9.14
CA ALA A 64 9.09 18.30 -9.76
C ALA A 64 8.94 17.92 -11.24
N VAL A 65 9.11 18.88 -12.16
CA VAL A 65 8.86 18.66 -13.61
C VAL A 65 9.90 19.41 -14.45
N PRO A 66 10.25 18.91 -15.65
CA PRO A 66 11.10 19.63 -16.59
C PRO A 66 10.47 20.97 -17.01
N GLU A 67 11.30 21.99 -17.20
CA GLU A 67 10.85 23.34 -17.63
C GLU A 67 10.11 23.31 -18.98
N ASP A 68 10.49 22.40 -19.87
CA ASP A 68 9.93 22.18 -21.19
C ASP A 68 8.73 21.21 -21.21
N MET A 69 8.28 20.70 -20.06
CA MET A 69 7.12 19.82 -19.99
C MET A 69 5.86 20.56 -20.49
N PRO A 70 5.05 19.94 -21.41
CA PRO A 70 3.81 20.55 -21.88
C PRO A 70 2.88 20.94 -20.73
N LYS A 71 2.39 22.19 -20.75
CA LYS A 71 1.49 22.69 -19.68
C LYS A 71 0.23 21.85 -19.53
N GLU A 72 -0.27 21.31 -20.63
CA GLU A 72 -1.43 20.42 -20.69
C GLU A 72 -1.16 19.14 -19.88
N ALA A 73 0.05 18.58 -19.95
CA ALA A 73 0.45 17.42 -19.16
C ALA A 73 0.54 17.76 -17.67
N VAL A 74 1.15 18.91 -17.33
CA VAL A 74 1.20 19.40 -15.93
C VAL A 74 -0.21 19.59 -15.37
N HIS A 75 -1.12 20.22 -16.15
CA HIS A 75 -2.51 20.40 -15.75
C HIS A 75 -3.25 19.07 -15.58
N ALA A 76 -2.99 18.09 -16.44
CA ALA A 76 -3.60 16.76 -16.33
C ALA A 76 -3.15 16.02 -15.08
N ILE A 77 -1.85 16.04 -14.74
CA ILE A 77 -1.32 15.48 -13.49
C ILE A 77 -2.01 16.11 -12.27
N LEU A 78 -2.02 17.44 -12.21
CA LEU A 78 -2.65 18.17 -11.10
C LEU A 78 -4.16 17.86 -11.00
N ARG A 79 -4.87 17.77 -12.13
CA ARG A 79 -6.28 17.42 -12.16
C ARG A 79 -6.53 16.01 -11.61
N GLY A 80 -5.75 15.01 -12.02
CA GLY A 80 -5.85 13.64 -11.48
C GLY A 80 -5.64 13.61 -9.97
N GLY A 81 -4.61 14.30 -9.48
CA GLY A 81 -4.36 14.44 -8.05
C GLY A 81 -5.47 15.15 -7.29
N TYR A 82 -6.00 16.22 -7.87
CA TYR A 82 -7.08 17.01 -7.28
C TYR A 82 -8.37 16.20 -7.14
N GLU A 83 -8.78 15.49 -8.18
CA GLU A 83 -9.98 14.67 -8.17
C GLU A 83 -9.90 13.55 -7.13
N LYS A 84 -8.72 12.91 -6.97
CA LYS A 84 -8.49 11.89 -5.92
C LYS A 84 -8.50 12.47 -4.51
N ALA A 85 -7.88 13.61 -4.29
CA ALA A 85 -7.95 14.29 -3.00
C ALA A 85 -9.41 14.65 -2.62
N TYR A 86 -10.21 15.10 -3.60
CA TYR A 86 -11.63 15.36 -3.40
C TYR A 86 -12.42 14.09 -3.06
N GLU A 87 -12.18 12.99 -3.77
CA GLU A 87 -12.78 11.68 -3.47
C GLU A 87 -12.45 11.22 -2.04
N ALA A 88 -11.23 11.50 -1.60
CA ALA A 88 -10.80 11.25 -0.22
C ALA A 88 -11.51 12.12 0.83
N GLY A 89 -12.09 13.25 0.42
CA GLY A 89 -12.63 14.27 1.31
C GLY A 89 -11.56 15.23 1.83
N ALA A 90 -10.39 15.28 1.18
CA ALA A 90 -9.30 16.17 1.50
C ALA A 90 -9.30 17.42 0.60
N ILE A 91 -8.78 18.53 1.12
CA ILE A 91 -8.65 19.79 0.40
C ILE A 91 -7.18 20.02 0.05
N ILE A 92 -6.89 20.26 -1.24
CA ILE A 92 -5.57 20.73 -1.66
C ILE A 92 -5.48 22.23 -1.40
N THR A 93 -4.56 22.64 -0.53
CA THR A 93 -4.41 24.03 -0.09
C THR A 93 -3.21 24.74 -0.70
N GLY A 94 -2.47 24.08 -1.57
CA GLY A 94 -1.29 24.62 -2.22
C GLY A 94 -0.27 23.55 -2.55
N GLY A 95 0.99 23.91 -2.49
CA GLY A 95 2.11 23.00 -2.76
C GLY A 95 3.34 23.76 -3.24
N HIS A 96 4.33 23.01 -3.72
CA HIS A 96 5.56 23.54 -4.27
C HIS A 96 5.95 22.81 -5.55
N SER A 97 6.52 23.51 -6.51
CA SER A 97 7.07 22.96 -7.74
C SER A 97 8.51 23.39 -7.96
N ILE A 98 9.33 22.47 -8.48
CA ILE A 98 10.72 22.73 -8.83
C ILE A 98 11.01 22.21 -10.26
N ASP A 99 12.03 22.78 -10.89
CA ASP A 99 12.57 22.29 -12.15
C ASP A 99 13.52 21.09 -11.90
N VAL A 100 13.34 20.03 -12.70
CA VAL A 100 14.16 18.80 -12.65
C VAL A 100 14.20 18.16 -14.05
N LYS A 101 15.11 17.20 -14.27
CA LYS A 101 15.19 16.47 -15.54
C LYS A 101 14.11 15.40 -15.70
N GLU A 102 13.70 14.75 -14.61
CA GLU A 102 12.74 13.66 -14.61
C GLU A 102 11.53 14.04 -13.75
N PRO A 103 10.31 13.98 -14.30
CA PRO A 103 9.12 14.40 -13.57
C PRO A 103 8.88 13.52 -12.34
N LYS A 104 8.40 14.15 -11.26
CA LYS A 104 7.91 13.49 -10.05
C LYS A 104 6.71 14.24 -9.52
N TYR A 105 5.75 13.50 -9.01
CA TYR A 105 4.55 14.07 -8.41
C TYR A 105 4.07 13.25 -7.23
N GLY A 106 3.48 13.91 -6.28
CA GLY A 106 2.81 13.35 -5.12
C GLY A 106 2.30 14.42 -4.19
N MET A 107 2.09 14.07 -2.94
CA MET A 107 1.50 14.98 -1.96
C MET A 107 2.14 14.83 -0.59
N ALA A 108 2.19 15.95 0.15
CA ALA A 108 2.28 15.91 1.60
C ALA A 108 0.84 15.96 2.14
N VAL A 109 0.45 14.96 2.93
CA VAL A 109 -0.91 14.78 3.40
C VAL A 109 -0.97 14.94 4.91
N THR A 110 -1.96 15.69 5.39
CA THR A 110 -2.29 15.81 6.79
C THR A 110 -3.69 15.26 7.03
N GLY A 111 -3.80 14.31 7.94
CA GLY A 111 -5.03 13.72 8.39
C GLY A 111 -5.19 13.81 9.90
N PHE A 112 -6.35 13.39 10.38
CA PHE A 112 -6.68 13.35 11.80
C PHE A 112 -7.22 11.99 12.21
N VAL A 113 -6.96 11.63 13.46
CA VAL A 113 -7.45 10.41 14.09
C VAL A 113 -7.67 10.67 15.58
N HIS A 114 -8.63 9.98 16.19
CA HIS A 114 -8.70 9.94 17.65
C HIS A 114 -7.52 9.11 18.20
N PRO A 115 -6.78 9.57 19.21
CA PRO A 115 -5.60 8.86 19.73
C PRO A 115 -5.85 7.38 20.06
N ASP A 116 -7.01 7.07 20.63
CA ASP A 116 -7.39 5.69 21.00
C ASP A 116 -7.79 4.81 19.81
N LYS A 117 -7.94 5.39 18.61
CA LYS A 117 -8.26 4.69 17.36
C LYS A 117 -7.09 4.69 16.36
N LEU A 118 -5.95 5.21 16.80
CA LEU A 118 -4.75 5.21 16.01
C LEU A 118 -4.27 3.77 15.80
N LEU A 119 -4.06 3.40 14.55
CA LEU A 119 -3.41 2.14 14.18
C LEU A 119 -1.93 2.40 13.87
N THR A 120 -1.12 1.40 14.14
CA THR A 120 0.30 1.36 13.79
C THR A 120 0.60 0.07 13.06
N ASN A 121 1.74 -0.02 12.40
CA ASN A 121 2.18 -1.28 11.80
C ASN A 121 2.67 -2.30 12.86
N SER A 122 2.85 -1.85 14.10
CA SER A 122 3.27 -2.66 15.25
C SER A 122 2.14 -2.75 16.28
N GLY A 123 1.84 -3.93 16.76
CA GLY A 123 0.74 -4.15 17.73
C GLY A 123 -0.10 -5.38 17.41
N ALA A 124 0.26 -6.09 16.33
CA ALA A 124 -0.36 -7.38 16.01
C ALA A 124 -0.19 -8.36 17.16
N GLN A 125 -1.25 -9.10 17.46
CA GLN A 125 -1.32 -10.01 18.59
C GLN A 125 -1.36 -11.46 18.13
N SER A 126 -0.82 -12.36 18.95
CA SER A 126 -0.93 -13.80 18.69
C SER A 126 -2.39 -14.22 18.58
N GLY A 127 -2.74 -14.91 17.52
CA GLY A 127 -4.10 -15.33 17.19
C GLY A 127 -4.80 -14.41 16.18
N ASP A 128 -4.24 -13.22 15.90
CA ASP A 128 -4.79 -12.34 14.87
C ASP A 128 -4.79 -13.00 13.50
N VAL A 129 -5.81 -12.66 12.73
CA VAL A 129 -5.98 -13.05 11.34
C VAL A 129 -5.53 -11.92 10.44
N LEU A 130 -4.75 -12.23 9.40
CA LEU A 130 -4.29 -11.25 8.44
C LEU A 130 -5.25 -11.14 7.27
N ILE A 131 -5.75 -9.91 7.04
CA ILE A 131 -6.61 -9.57 5.90
C ILE A 131 -5.89 -8.54 5.04
N TYR A 132 -5.86 -8.77 3.72
CA TYR A 132 -5.29 -7.86 2.73
C TYR A 132 -6.34 -7.46 1.69
N THR A 133 -6.31 -6.23 1.16
CA THR A 133 -7.46 -5.63 0.46
C THR A 133 -7.29 -5.41 -1.03
N LYS A 134 -6.11 -5.68 -1.61
CA LYS A 134 -5.86 -5.59 -3.06
C LYS A 134 -5.06 -6.81 -3.54
N PRO A 135 -5.09 -7.17 -4.85
CA PRO A 135 -4.21 -8.19 -5.38
C PRO A 135 -2.75 -7.71 -5.43
N VAL A 136 -1.81 -8.66 -5.50
CA VAL A 136 -0.35 -8.43 -5.52
C VAL A 136 0.19 -8.57 -6.94
N GLY A 137 1.29 -7.86 -7.28
CA GLY A 137 2.00 -8.02 -8.56
C GLY A 137 2.00 -6.78 -9.45
N ILE A 138 1.67 -5.61 -8.92
CA ILE A 138 1.63 -4.34 -9.68
C ILE A 138 3.00 -3.95 -10.21
N GLY A 139 4.08 -4.15 -9.46
CA GLY A 139 5.44 -3.81 -9.92
C GLY A 139 5.88 -4.67 -11.09
N VAL A 140 5.64 -5.98 -11.03
CA VAL A 140 5.87 -6.91 -12.14
C VAL A 140 5.04 -6.52 -13.34
N LEU A 141 3.76 -6.22 -13.13
CA LEU A 141 2.87 -5.82 -14.23
C LEU A 141 3.32 -4.51 -14.89
N THR A 142 3.72 -3.50 -14.12
CA THR A 142 4.22 -2.23 -14.68
C THR A 142 5.55 -2.40 -15.42
N ALA A 143 6.41 -3.35 -14.99
CA ALA A 143 7.59 -3.73 -15.77
C ALA A 143 7.20 -4.37 -17.11
N GLY A 144 6.19 -5.25 -17.11
CA GLY A 144 5.61 -5.84 -18.32
C GLY A 144 4.98 -4.81 -19.26
N ILE A 145 4.24 -3.83 -18.74
CA ILE A 145 3.66 -2.73 -19.51
C ILE A 145 4.76 -1.94 -20.21
N LYS A 146 5.81 -1.54 -19.50
CA LYS A 146 6.97 -0.84 -20.07
C LYS A 146 7.69 -1.67 -21.14
N GLY A 147 7.66 -3.00 -21.02
CA GLY A 147 8.21 -3.94 -22.00
C GLY A 147 7.27 -4.24 -23.19
N GLY A 148 6.05 -3.71 -23.22
CA GLY A 148 5.05 -4.00 -24.25
C GLY A 148 4.52 -5.45 -24.21
N LEU A 149 4.56 -6.09 -23.04
CA LEU A 149 4.21 -7.51 -22.84
C LEU A 149 2.80 -7.71 -22.25
N VAL A 150 2.10 -6.64 -21.94
CA VAL A 150 0.78 -6.65 -21.29
C VAL A 150 -0.27 -6.11 -22.24
N ASP A 151 -1.44 -6.74 -22.27
CA ASP A 151 -2.57 -6.27 -23.08
C ASP A 151 -3.25 -5.04 -22.45
N GLU A 152 -4.05 -4.32 -23.25
CA GLU A 152 -4.69 -3.07 -22.83
C GLU A 152 -5.75 -3.26 -21.75
N GLU A 153 -6.43 -4.42 -21.71
CA GLU A 153 -7.43 -4.73 -20.69
C GLU A 153 -6.75 -4.85 -19.31
N THR A 154 -5.67 -5.62 -19.24
CA THR A 154 -4.88 -5.81 -18.02
C THR A 154 -4.21 -4.51 -17.57
N ARG A 155 -3.71 -3.68 -18.51
CA ARG A 155 -3.17 -2.36 -18.22
C ARG A 155 -4.24 -1.46 -17.57
N THR A 156 -5.42 -1.37 -18.19
CA THR A 156 -6.54 -0.56 -17.68
C THR A 156 -6.96 -1.02 -16.29
N PHE A 157 -7.02 -2.34 -16.06
CA PHE A 157 -7.29 -2.91 -14.74
C PHE A 157 -6.24 -2.48 -13.70
N ALA A 158 -4.95 -2.56 -14.04
CA ALA A 158 -3.86 -2.18 -13.14
C ALA A 158 -3.90 -0.70 -12.77
N GLU A 159 -4.11 0.17 -13.76
CA GLU A 159 -4.26 1.62 -13.55
C GLU A 159 -5.46 1.92 -12.65
N GLY A 160 -6.61 1.30 -12.89
CA GLY A 160 -7.80 1.39 -12.04
C GLY A 160 -7.54 0.93 -10.60
N LEU A 161 -6.85 -0.21 -10.43
CA LEU A 161 -6.46 -0.73 -9.14
C LEU A 161 -5.57 0.24 -8.35
N MET A 162 -4.56 0.83 -8.99
CA MET A 162 -3.68 1.81 -8.37
C MET A 162 -4.40 3.13 -8.02
N MET A 163 -5.38 3.55 -8.83
CA MET A 163 -6.20 4.74 -8.55
C MET A 163 -7.23 4.53 -7.44
N THR A 164 -7.52 3.29 -7.04
CA THR A 164 -8.51 3.00 -6.01
C THR A 164 -8.00 3.36 -4.62
N LEU A 165 -8.73 4.21 -3.91
CA LEU A 165 -8.38 4.67 -2.56
C LEU A 165 -8.54 3.55 -1.52
N ASN A 166 -7.62 3.43 -0.59
CA ASN A 166 -7.75 2.59 0.60
C ASN A 166 -8.77 3.13 1.63
N LYS A 167 -9.37 4.29 1.36
CA LYS A 167 -10.44 4.90 2.12
C LYS A 167 -11.57 3.91 2.43
N TYR A 168 -12.04 3.20 1.43
CA TYR A 168 -13.21 2.33 1.56
C TYR A 168 -12.96 1.15 2.49
N ALA A 169 -11.77 0.54 2.39
CA ALA A 169 -11.35 -0.49 3.33
C ALA A 169 -11.15 0.08 4.74
N ARG A 170 -10.55 1.28 4.87
CA ARG A 170 -10.37 1.96 6.16
C ARG A 170 -11.70 2.28 6.83
N ASP A 171 -12.68 2.81 6.11
CA ASP A 171 -14.00 3.20 6.66
C ASP A 171 -14.76 1.98 7.22
N ILE A 172 -14.46 0.79 6.74
CA ILE A 172 -14.98 -0.47 7.25
C ILE A 172 -14.15 -0.96 8.44
N MET A 173 -12.82 -1.07 8.29
CA MET A 173 -11.94 -1.67 9.30
C MET A 173 -12.00 -0.99 10.67
N VAL A 174 -12.22 0.32 10.71
CA VAL A 174 -12.28 1.08 11.99
C VAL A 174 -13.50 0.77 12.87
N LYS A 175 -14.42 -0.07 12.39
CA LYS A 175 -15.58 -0.57 13.13
C LYS A 175 -15.26 -1.83 13.93
N TYR A 176 -14.12 -2.46 13.68
CA TYR A 176 -13.70 -3.76 14.20
C TYR A 176 -12.42 -3.66 15.03
N ARG A 177 -12.09 -4.71 15.79
CA ARG A 177 -10.85 -4.78 16.56
C ARG A 177 -9.68 -5.13 15.62
N VAL A 178 -9.05 -4.11 15.07
CA VAL A 178 -7.79 -4.20 14.31
C VAL A 178 -6.66 -3.77 15.22
N HIS A 179 -5.66 -4.64 15.40
CA HIS A 179 -4.55 -4.39 16.34
C HIS A 179 -3.33 -3.77 15.66
N ALA A 180 -3.14 -4.05 14.36
CA ALA A 180 -2.11 -3.42 13.54
C ALA A 180 -2.61 -3.28 12.09
N CYS A 181 -2.13 -2.25 11.42
CA CYS A 181 -2.41 -2.02 10.01
C CYS A 181 -1.22 -1.31 9.36
N THR A 182 -0.94 -1.63 8.10
CA THR A 182 -0.03 -0.91 7.20
C THR A 182 -0.59 -1.00 5.80
N ASP A 183 -0.23 -0.10 4.90
CA ASP A 183 -0.44 -0.32 3.48
C ASP A 183 0.78 -1.01 2.86
N VAL A 184 0.55 -1.80 1.82
CA VAL A 184 1.63 -2.53 1.16
C VAL A 184 2.11 -1.75 -0.06
N THR A 185 3.30 -1.17 0.03
CA THR A 185 3.87 -0.31 -1.01
C THR A 185 5.27 -0.78 -1.45
N GLY A 186 6.26 0.06 -1.42
CA GLY A 186 7.57 -0.14 -2.04
C GLY A 186 8.39 -1.33 -1.54
N PHE A 187 8.19 -1.78 -0.29
CA PHE A 187 8.89 -2.96 0.27
C PHE A 187 8.23 -4.29 -0.08
N GLY A 188 7.08 -4.26 -0.78
CA GLY A 188 6.32 -5.46 -1.11
C GLY A 188 5.67 -6.11 0.11
N MET A 189 4.85 -7.13 -0.11
CA MET A 189 4.13 -7.79 0.97
C MET A 189 5.08 -8.36 2.05
N MET A 190 6.20 -8.97 1.65
CA MET A 190 7.16 -9.57 2.60
C MET A 190 7.88 -8.51 3.43
N GLY A 191 8.21 -7.35 2.85
CA GLY A 191 8.86 -6.27 3.60
C GLY A 191 7.94 -5.70 4.68
N HIS A 192 6.71 -5.35 4.32
CA HIS A 192 5.73 -4.79 5.27
C HIS A 192 5.28 -5.81 6.33
N LEU A 193 5.10 -7.09 5.96
CA LEU A 193 4.84 -8.15 6.94
C LEU A 193 6.03 -8.36 7.90
N LEU A 194 7.27 -8.20 7.41
CA LEU A 194 8.45 -8.28 8.27
C LEU A 194 8.48 -7.14 9.29
N GLU A 195 8.19 -5.91 8.86
CA GLU A 195 8.10 -4.75 9.76
C GLU A 195 7.00 -4.95 10.81
N MET A 196 5.81 -5.41 10.40
CA MET A 196 4.71 -5.74 11.32
C MET A 196 5.12 -6.84 12.31
N ALA A 197 5.72 -7.94 11.85
CA ALA A 197 6.13 -9.05 12.69
C ALA A 197 7.23 -8.65 13.69
N GLN A 198 8.22 -7.86 13.24
CA GLN A 198 9.30 -7.38 14.11
C GLN A 198 8.80 -6.35 15.12
N GLY A 199 8.02 -5.37 14.69
CA GLY A 199 7.44 -4.33 15.56
C GLY A 199 6.48 -4.89 16.61
N SER A 200 5.83 -6.02 16.31
CA SER A 200 4.89 -6.72 17.20
C SER A 200 5.54 -7.83 18.03
N GLU A 201 6.85 -8.09 17.88
CA GLU A 201 7.57 -9.22 18.49
C GLU A 201 6.90 -10.58 18.20
N ALA A 202 6.33 -10.74 17.02
CA ALA A 202 5.54 -11.89 16.57
C ALA A 202 6.19 -12.60 15.39
N GLU A 203 5.59 -13.70 14.96
CA GLU A 203 5.82 -14.32 13.66
C GLU A 203 4.50 -14.41 12.86
N VAL A 204 4.61 -14.47 11.55
CA VAL A 204 3.50 -14.46 10.62
C VAL A 204 3.51 -15.74 9.78
N HIS A 205 2.37 -16.40 9.68
CA HIS A 205 2.14 -17.53 8.79
C HIS A 205 1.26 -17.08 7.63
N VAL A 206 1.82 -17.06 6.43
CA VAL A 206 1.15 -16.62 5.20
C VAL A 206 0.57 -17.84 4.49
N ASP A 207 -0.73 -17.81 4.21
CA ASP A 207 -1.43 -18.81 3.39
C ASP A 207 -1.44 -18.34 1.93
N LEU A 208 -0.60 -18.95 1.09
CA LEU A 208 -0.46 -18.59 -0.31
C LEU A 208 -1.73 -18.83 -1.12
N SER A 209 -2.58 -19.78 -0.71
CA SER A 209 -3.84 -20.07 -1.38
C SER A 209 -4.86 -18.94 -1.23
N GLY A 210 -4.69 -18.10 -0.20
CA GLY A 210 -5.51 -16.91 0.03
C GLY A 210 -5.09 -15.68 -0.77
N ILE A 211 -3.91 -15.68 -1.43
CA ILE A 211 -3.38 -14.49 -2.08
C ILE A 211 -3.82 -14.41 -3.54
N ALA A 212 -4.54 -13.34 -3.87
CA ALA A 212 -4.86 -12.99 -5.25
C ALA A 212 -3.70 -12.22 -5.90
N PHE A 213 -3.34 -12.63 -7.11
CA PHE A 213 -2.39 -11.90 -7.95
C PHE A 213 -3.13 -11.12 -9.05
N VAL A 214 -2.55 -10.00 -9.49
CA VAL A 214 -3.07 -9.31 -10.66
C VAL A 214 -2.95 -10.20 -11.91
N PRO A 215 -3.88 -10.10 -12.88
CA PRO A 215 -3.79 -10.88 -14.11
C PRO A 215 -2.43 -10.74 -14.78
N GLN A 216 -1.93 -11.81 -15.39
CA GLN A 216 -0.63 -11.92 -16.08
C GLN A 216 0.62 -11.78 -15.19
N ALA A 217 0.53 -11.32 -13.94
CA ALA A 217 1.72 -11.08 -13.10
C ALA A 217 2.54 -12.35 -12.86
N LEU A 218 1.88 -13.48 -12.58
CA LEU A 218 2.57 -14.75 -12.34
C LEU A 218 3.30 -15.27 -13.60
N GLU A 219 2.69 -15.10 -14.76
CA GLU A 219 3.30 -15.48 -16.04
C GLU A 219 4.51 -14.61 -16.35
N LEU A 220 4.41 -13.29 -16.15
CA LEU A 220 5.51 -12.36 -16.31
C LEU A 220 6.67 -12.65 -15.34
N ALA A 221 6.35 -12.97 -14.08
CA ALA A 221 7.37 -13.37 -13.09
C ALA A 221 8.09 -14.66 -13.51
N ARG A 222 7.36 -15.68 -14.01
CA ARG A 222 7.94 -16.92 -14.58
C ARG A 222 8.86 -16.66 -15.76
N LEU A 223 8.58 -15.61 -16.55
CA LEU A 223 9.44 -15.16 -17.64
C LEU A 223 10.62 -14.32 -17.19
N GLY A 224 10.74 -14.02 -15.89
CA GLY A 224 11.80 -13.18 -15.33
C GLY A 224 11.61 -11.68 -15.57
N VAL A 225 10.39 -11.24 -15.91
CA VAL A 225 10.05 -9.81 -16.06
C VAL A 225 9.82 -9.23 -14.67
N LEU A 226 10.89 -8.80 -14.02
CA LEU A 226 10.88 -8.35 -12.63
C LEU A 226 11.46 -6.93 -12.52
N PRO A 227 10.82 -6.03 -11.76
CA PRO A 227 11.44 -4.75 -11.44
C PRO A 227 12.61 -4.92 -10.47
N ALA A 228 13.60 -4.04 -10.55
CA ALA A 228 14.78 -4.08 -9.68
C ALA A 228 14.43 -4.04 -8.17
N GLY A 229 13.25 -3.54 -7.83
CA GLY A 229 12.71 -3.52 -6.47
C GLY A 229 12.59 -4.92 -5.85
N VAL A 230 12.19 -5.92 -6.62
CA VAL A 230 12.04 -7.32 -6.14
C VAL A 230 13.35 -7.81 -5.51
N TYR A 231 14.48 -7.60 -6.19
CA TYR A 231 15.78 -8.07 -5.69
C TYR A 231 16.22 -7.35 -4.42
N ARG A 232 15.94 -6.04 -4.32
CA ARG A 232 16.25 -5.25 -3.11
C ARG A 232 15.40 -5.70 -1.93
N ASN A 233 14.09 -5.88 -2.15
CA ASN A 233 13.15 -6.31 -1.14
C ASN A 233 13.45 -7.74 -0.66
N ARG A 234 13.79 -8.64 -1.59
CA ARG A 234 14.25 -9.99 -1.25
C ARG A 234 15.49 -9.93 -0.38
N HIS A 235 16.52 -9.20 -0.77
CA HIS A 235 17.75 -9.06 0.02
C HIS A 235 17.51 -8.52 1.43
N PHE A 236 16.54 -7.61 1.58
CA PHE A 236 16.14 -7.05 2.87
C PHE A 236 15.48 -8.09 3.78
N ALA A 237 14.53 -8.88 3.26
CA ALA A 237 13.65 -9.71 4.07
C ALA A 237 13.96 -11.21 4.06
N GLU A 238 14.63 -11.77 3.04
CA GLU A 238 14.78 -13.22 2.81
C GLU A 238 15.35 -13.99 4.00
N ARG A 239 16.29 -13.39 4.75
CA ARG A 239 16.86 -14.05 5.93
C ARG A 239 15.84 -14.36 7.02
N TRP A 240 14.69 -13.67 7.02
CA TRP A 240 13.62 -13.80 7.99
C TRP A 240 12.43 -14.61 7.47
N VAL A 241 12.49 -15.04 6.21
CA VAL A 241 11.41 -15.78 5.55
C VAL A 241 11.79 -17.26 5.44
N GLU A 242 10.86 -18.14 5.82
CA GLU A 242 10.88 -19.57 5.50
C GLU A 242 9.91 -19.79 4.34
N ALA A 243 10.47 -20.00 3.14
CA ALA A 243 9.66 -20.10 1.91
C ALA A 243 9.27 -21.55 1.56
N GLY A 244 9.82 -22.55 2.22
CA GLY A 244 9.53 -23.96 1.95
C GLY A 244 9.73 -24.33 0.47
N GLU A 245 8.76 -25.03 -0.10
CA GLU A 245 8.75 -25.43 -1.51
C GLU A 245 8.04 -24.43 -2.44
N THR A 246 7.80 -23.17 -1.98
CA THR A 246 7.12 -22.14 -2.76
C THR A 246 7.85 -21.85 -4.06
N GLU A 247 7.12 -21.86 -5.18
CA GLU A 247 7.64 -21.52 -6.52
C GLU A 247 8.35 -20.14 -6.50
N LEU A 248 9.51 -20.03 -7.15
CA LEU A 248 10.30 -18.79 -7.17
C LEU A 248 9.51 -17.59 -7.71
N ALA A 249 8.70 -17.80 -8.75
CA ALA A 249 7.88 -16.73 -9.34
C ALA A 249 6.81 -16.22 -8.35
N VAL A 250 6.24 -17.09 -7.52
CA VAL A 250 5.33 -16.69 -6.44
C VAL A 250 6.07 -15.90 -5.38
N GLN A 251 7.25 -16.37 -4.96
CA GLN A 251 8.09 -15.61 -4.04
C GLN A 251 8.45 -14.23 -4.58
N ASP A 252 8.82 -14.12 -5.89
CA ASP A 252 9.13 -12.85 -6.54
C ASP A 252 7.95 -11.88 -6.46
N LEU A 253 6.71 -12.36 -6.67
CA LEU A 253 5.51 -11.54 -6.53
C LEU A 253 5.28 -11.05 -5.10
N LEU A 254 5.64 -11.83 -4.08
CA LEU A 254 5.51 -11.42 -2.68
C LEU A 254 6.54 -10.34 -2.28
N TYR A 255 7.71 -10.32 -2.95
CA TYR A 255 8.71 -9.25 -2.80
C TYR A 255 8.50 -8.08 -3.77
N ASP A 256 7.51 -8.18 -4.68
CA ASP A 256 7.26 -7.16 -5.69
C ASP A 256 6.82 -5.83 -5.07
N PRO A 257 7.50 -4.70 -5.39
CA PRO A 257 7.06 -3.40 -4.91
C PRO A 257 5.68 -3.08 -5.46
N GLN A 258 4.76 -2.68 -4.57
CA GLN A 258 3.42 -2.26 -4.94
C GLN A 258 3.35 -0.73 -5.02
N THR A 259 2.64 -0.20 -6.01
CA THR A 259 2.24 1.20 -6.06
C THR A 259 0.77 1.29 -5.67
N SER A 260 0.46 2.09 -4.68
CA SER A 260 -0.89 2.23 -4.13
C SER A 260 -1.50 0.85 -3.80
N GLY A 261 -0.76 0.01 -3.09
CA GLY A 261 -1.21 -1.32 -2.67
C GLY A 261 -2.33 -1.26 -1.63
N GLY A 262 -2.82 -2.42 -1.21
CA GLY A 262 -3.91 -2.54 -0.26
C GLY A 262 -3.49 -2.38 1.20
N LEU A 263 -4.46 -2.31 2.09
CA LEU A 263 -4.22 -2.39 3.54
C LEU A 263 -4.01 -3.84 3.97
N MET A 264 -2.95 -4.04 4.76
CA MET A 264 -2.66 -5.29 5.49
C MET A 264 -3.05 -5.10 6.94
N MET A 265 -4.05 -5.84 7.40
CA MET A 265 -4.65 -5.69 8.73
C MET A 265 -4.42 -6.94 9.57
N ALA A 266 -3.97 -6.77 10.82
CA ALA A 266 -3.98 -7.82 11.84
C ALA A 266 -5.26 -7.65 12.68
N VAL A 267 -6.19 -8.58 12.55
CA VAL A 267 -7.56 -8.47 13.02
C VAL A 267 -7.83 -9.50 14.10
N HIS A 268 -8.50 -9.09 15.18
CA HIS A 268 -8.94 -10.03 16.22
C HIS A 268 -9.74 -11.19 15.60
N PRO A 269 -9.46 -12.47 15.94
CA PRO A 269 -10.03 -13.64 15.26
C PRO A 269 -11.56 -13.71 15.30
N GLU A 270 -12.20 -13.19 16.33
CA GLU A 270 -13.68 -13.16 16.41
C GLU A 270 -14.30 -12.14 15.42
N ASP A 271 -13.58 -11.06 15.08
CA ASP A 271 -14.08 -9.99 14.21
C ASP A 271 -13.71 -10.24 12.74
N ALA A 272 -12.66 -11.00 12.48
CA ALA A 272 -12.13 -11.21 11.13
C ALA A 272 -13.17 -11.74 10.11
N PRO A 273 -14.07 -12.70 10.44
CA PRO A 273 -15.07 -13.16 9.48
C PRO A 273 -16.08 -12.06 9.10
N ALA A 274 -16.53 -11.27 10.09
CA ALA A 274 -17.50 -10.20 9.87
C ALA A 274 -16.88 -9.04 9.08
N LEU A 275 -15.65 -8.64 9.43
CA LEU A 275 -14.88 -7.63 8.68
C LEU A 275 -14.66 -8.05 7.23
N LEU A 276 -14.20 -9.28 7.00
CA LEU A 276 -13.94 -9.79 5.64
C LEU A 276 -15.22 -9.82 4.80
N GLU A 277 -16.35 -10.21 5.40
CA GLU A 277 -17.64 -10.21 4.71
C GLU A 277 -18.10 -8.79 4.35
N GLU A 278 -17.99 -7.82 5.29
CA GLU A 278 -18.36 -6.43 5.01
C GLU A 278 -17.46 -5.80 3.94
N LEU A 279 -16.14 -6.10 3.96
CA LEU A 279 -15.22 -5.67 2.91
C LEU A 279 -15.60 -6.23 1.52
N ARG A 280 -16.05 -7.49 1.45
CA ARG A 280 -16.49 -8.13 0.21
C ARG A 280 -17.79 -7.59 -0.35
N GLN A 281 -18.62 -6.99 0.49
CA GLN A 281 -19.88 -6.37 0.08
C GLN A 281 -19.71 -4.96 -0.50
N ASP A 282 -18.55 -4.33 -0.33
CA ASP A 282 -18.25 -3.02 -0.92
C ASP A 282 -17.43 -3.21 -2.21
N ASP A 283 -18.07 -3.02 -3.37
CA ASP A 283 -17.45 -3.17 -4.70
C ASP A 283 -16.22 -2.27 -4.93
N ARG A 284 -16.00 -1.28 -4.06
CA ARG A 284 -14.84 -0.40 -4.09
C ARG A 284 -13.61 -1.00 -3.38
N VAL A 285 -13.79 -2.09 -2.62
CA VAL A 285 -12.69 -2.88 -2.04
C VAL A 285 -12.43 -4.07 -2.95
N LEU A 286 -11.40 -3.97 -3.80
CA LEU A 286 -11.31 -4.78 -5.01
C LEU A 286 -10.97 -6.27 -4.79
N ALA A 287 -10.25 -6.64 -3.75
CA ALA A 287 -9.89 -8.04 -3.47
C ALA A 287 -9.62 -8.27 -1.97
N PRO A 288 -10.64 -8.16 -1.10
CA PRO A 288 -10.46 -8.47 0.31
C PRO A 288 -10.26 -9.98 0.51
N GLN A 289 -9.13 -10.35 1.12
CA GLN A 289 -8.66 -11.72 1.20
C GLN A 289 -8.04 -12.02 2.57
N LEU A 290 -8.27 -13.22 3.07
CA LEU A 290 -7.58 -13.75 4.23
C LEU A 290 -6.25 -14.31 3.74
N VAL A 291 -5.12 -13.77 4.26
CA VAL A 291 -3.78 -14.11 3.77
C VAL A 291 -2.89 -14.78 4.82
N GLY A 292 -3.37 -14.95 6.05
CA GLY A 292 -2.57 -15.62 7.05
C GLY A 292 -3.01 -15.35 8.49
N ARG A 293 -2.10 -15.61 9.41
CA ARG A 293 -2.29 -15.42 10.86
C ARG A 293 -1.01 -15.02 11.56
N VAL A 294 -1.15 -14.44 12.74
CA VAL A 294 -0.07 -14.04 13.63
C VAL A 294 0.11 -15.09 14.74
N SER A 295 1.34 -15.44 15.06
CA SER A 295 1.70 -16.39 16.13
C SER A 295 2.78 -15.82 17.04
N PRO A 296 2.98 -16.37 18.24
CA PRO A 296 4.09 -15.98 19.11
C PRO A 296 5.42 -16.29 18.44
N TYR A 297 6.37 -15.37 18.50
CA TYR A 297 7.69 -15.58 17.93
C TYR A 297 8.44 -16.74 18.59
N GLN A 298 8.92 -17.69 17.79
CA GLN A 298 9.63 -18.89 18.25
C GLN A 298 11.16 -18.78 18.17
N GLY A 299 11.69 -17.66 17.68
CA GLY A 299 13.13 -17.37 17.77
C GLY A 299 13.96 -17.68 16.51
N ASP A 300 13.36 -18.03 15.37
CA ASP A 300 14.08 -18.29 14.12
C ASP A 300 13.62 -17.33 13.01
N LYS A 301 12.60 -17.68 12.26
CA LYS A 301 12.06 -16.85 11.19
C LYS A 301 10.90 -15.99 11.68
N ARG A 302 10.61 -14.93 10.93
CA ARG A 302 9.48 -14.03 11.22
C ARG A 302 8.29 -14.28 10.29
N ILE A 303 8.54 -14.87 9.12
CA ILE A 303 7.51 -15.16 8.12
C ILE A 303 7.68 -16.59 7.64
N TYR A 304 6.58 -17.35 7.63
CA TYR A 304 6.49 -18.70 7.11
C TYR A 304 5.45 -18.75 5.99
N LEU A 305 5.83 -19.25 4.80
CA LEU A 305 4.95 -19.45 3.66
C LEU A 305 4.39 -20.88 3.67
N HIS A 306 3.06 -21.02 3.46
CA HIS A 306 2.35 -22.31 3.45
C HIS A 306 1.50 -22.49 2.20
#